data_76a1dbf419744d29327c019c36910019
#
_entry.id   76a1dbf419744d29327c019c36910019
#
_cell.length_a   1.000
_cell.length_b   1.000
_cell.length_c   1.000
_cell.angle_alpha   90.00
_cell.angle_beta   90.00
_cell.angle_gamma   90.00
#
_symmetry.space_group_name_H-M   'P 1'
#
loop_
_entity.id
_entity.type
_entity.pdbx_description
1 polymer ?
#
loop_
_entity_poly.entity_id
_entity_poly.type
_entity_poly.pdbx_seq_one_letter_code
_entity_poly.pdbx_strand_id
1 'polypeptide(L)'
;MIEFVLLAVGAVVGAFLRYIMVASPKTIGGLPVNVLAVNVIGSFTLGLFSVLALALNLDANYTLLVATGFCGSFTTMSSFALETSNLMDGSRFNLVILNIIANVGLSLGALIGGRVIGNAVMSRLL
;
A
#
# COMPACT_ATOMS: atom_id res chain seq x y z
N MET A 1 8.11 14.25 20.94
CA MET A 1 7.73 15.30 19.97
C MET A 1 8.15 15.00 18.54
N ILE A 2 9.39 14.61 18.33
CA ILE A 2 9.87 14.28 16.97
C ILE A 2 9.10 13.11 16.34
N GLU A 3 8.68 12.13 17.13
CA GLU A 3 7.91 10.98 16.65
C GLU A 3 6.60 11.41 16.01
N PHE A 4 5.88 12.35 16.64
CA PHE A 4 4.61 12.86 16.09
C PHE A 4 4.84 13.65 14.81
N VAL A 5 5.91 14.41 14.72
CA VAL A 5 6.26 15.18 13.52
C VAL A 5 6.58 14.24 12.36
N LEU A 6 7.39 13.23 12.58
CA LEU A 6 7.76 12.26 11.55
C LEU A 6 6.56 11.44 11.07
N LEU A 7 5.72 10.99 12.02
CA LEU A 7 4.47 10.31 11.69
C LEU A 7 3.56 11.22 10.85
N ALA A 8 3.38 12.48 11.28
CA ALA A 8 2.54 13.44 10.56
C ALA A 8 3.07 13.75 9.15
N VAL A 9 4.36 13.94 8.99
CA VAL A 9 4.99 14.19 7.67
C VAL A 9 4.76 13.00 6.74
N GLY A 10 5.04 11.78 7.19
CA GLY A 10 4.80 10.58 6.42
C GLY A 10 3.32 10.42 6.05
N ALA A 11 2.43 10.63 7.02
CA ALA A 11 0.99 10.52 6.83
C ALA A 11 0.45 11.54 5.81
N VAL A 12 0.88 12.81 5.90
CA VAL A 12 0.46 13.86 4.96
C VAL A 12 0.90 13.53 3.54
N VAL A 13 2.16 13.11 3.35
CA VAL A 13 2.67 12.73 2.03
C VAL A 13 1.92 11.52 1.49
N GLY A 14 1.73 10.48 2.30
CA GLY A 14 1.00 9.28 1.91
C GLY A 14 -0.46 9.56 1.52
N ALA A 15 -1.17 10.31 2.37
CA ALA A 15 -2.55 10.70 2.11
C ALA A 15 -2.70 11.57 0.86
N PHE A 16 -1.77 12.51 0.65
CA PHE A 16 -1.79 13.39 -0.53
C PHE A 16 -1.55 12.61 -1.83
N LEU A 17 -0.56 11.71 -1.85
CA LEU A 17 -0.31 10.88 -3.03
C LEU A 17 -1.47 9.92 -3.30
N ARG A 18 -2.07 9.34 -2.27
CA ARG A 18 -3.29 8.55 -2.43
C ARG A 18 -4.42 9.38 -3.04
N TYR A 19 -4.64 10.57 -2.54
CA TYR A 19 -5.66 11.49 -3.08
C TYR A 19 -5.46 11.69 -4.59
N ILE A 20 -4.25 12.02 -5.02
CA ILE A 20 -3.95 12.22 -6.45
C ILE A 20 -4.22 10.95 -7.27
N MET A 21 -3.82 9.79 -6.76
CA MET A 21 -3.96 8.53 -7.49
C MET A 21 -5.41 8.06 -7.61
N VAL A 22 -6.27 8.40 -6.64
CA VAL A 22 -7.68 7.97 -6.64
C VAL A 22 -8.67 9.05 -7.09
N ALA A 23 -8.21 10.28 -7.32
CA ALA A 23 -9.05 11.42 -7.69
C ALA A 23 -9.78 11.24 -9.03
N SER A 24 -9.19 10.52 -9.98
CA SER A 24 -9.80 10.18 -11.27
C SER A 24 -10.05 8.68 -11.36
N PRO A 25 -11.22 8.19 -10.94
CA PRO A 25 -11.50 6.76 -10.91
C PRO A 25 -11.37 6.11 -12.29
N LYS A 26 -10.64 5.00 -12.34
CA LYS A 26 -10.44 4.19 -13.54
C LYS A 26 -10.90 2.77 -13.30
N THR A 27 -11.43 2.15 -14.34
CA THR A 27 -11.82 0.74 -14.31
C THR A 27 -11.20 -0.02 -15.48
N ILE A 28 -10.93 -1.30 -15.27
CA ILE A 28 -10.53 -2.25 -16.32
C ILE A 28 -11.53 -3.38 -16.29
N GLY A 29 -12.33 -3.52 -17.38
CA GLY A 29 -13.39 -4.51 -17.42
C GLY A 29 -14.46 -4.33 -16.33
N GLY A 30 -14.65 -3.11 -15.83
CA GLY A 30 -15.54 -2.79 -14.72
C GLY A 30 -14.92 -2.91 -13.33
N LEU A 31 -13.72 -3.48 -13.21
CA LEU A 31 -13.00 -3.57 -11.96
C LEU A 31 -12.35 -2.23 -11.62
N PRO A 32 -12.61 -1.63 -10.45
CA PRO A 32 -11.93 -0.41 -10.03
C PRO A 32 -10.45 -0.72 -9.74
N VAL A 33 -9.54 0.08 -10.30
CA VAL A 33 -8.09 -0.22 -10.25
C VAL A 33 -7.26 0.80 -9.48
N ASN A 34 -7.79 1.97 -9.14
CA ASN A 34 -7.03 3.02 -8.47
C ASN A 34 -6.67 2.62 -7.02
N VAL A 35 -7.65 2.16 -6.26
CA VAL A 35 -7.44 1.67 -4.88
C VAL A 35 -6.57 0.43 -4.87
N LEU A 36 -6.79 -0.47 -5.82
CA LEU A 36 -5.92 -1.64 -6.01
C LEU A 36 -4.46 -1.22 -6.21
N ALA A 37 -4.21 -0.23 -7.09
CA ALA A 37 -2.87 0.27 -7.36
C ALA A 37 -2.20 0.86 -6.11
N VAL A 38 -2.88 1.71 -5.32
CA VAL A 38 -2.27 2.26 -4.10
C VAL A 38 -1.98 1.17 -3.06
N ASN A 39 -2.88 0.19 -2.92
CA ASN A 39 -2.67 -0.90 -1.98
C ASN A 39 -1.50 -1.80 -2.40
N VAL A 40 -1.36 -2.11 -3.68
CA VAL A 40 -0.24 -2.91 -4.22
C VAL A 40 1.09 -2.15 -4.09
N ILE A 41 1.15 -0.89 -4.52
CA ILE A 41 2.36 -0.06 -4.44
C ILE A 41 2.78 0.14 -2.99
N GLY A 42 1.84 0.48 -2.10
CA GLY A 42 2.12 0.68 -0.68
C GLY A 42 2.60 -0.60 0.00
N SER A 43 2.01 -1.75 -0.34
CA SER A 43 2.43 -3.05 0.18
C SER A 43 3.84 -3.43 -0.29
N PHE A 44 4.15 -3.20 -1.57
CA PHE A 44 5.51 -3.40 -2.09
C PHE A 44 6.52 -2.52 -1.36
N THR A 45 6.22 -1.22 -1.22
CA THR A 45 7.06 -0.26 -0.52
C THR A 45 7.31 -0.67 0.93
N LEU A 46 6.26 -1.11 1.62
CA LEU A 46 6.37 -1.59 3.00
C LEU A 46 7.24 -2.86 3.10
N GLY A 47 7.06 -3.80 2.18
CA GLY A 47 7.86 -5.02 2.12
C GLY A 47 9.34 -4.73 1.90
N LEU A 48 9.65 -3.88 0.93
CA LEU A 48 11.01 -3.42 0.65
C LEU A 48 11.62 -2.70 1.87
N PHE A 49 10.90 -1.72 2.42
CA PHE A 49 11.37 -0.96 3.58
C PHE A 49 11.62 -1.85 4.80
N SER A 50 10.78 -2.85 5.06
CA SER A 50 10.93 -3.74 6.21
C SER A 50 12.27 -4.49 6.22
N VAL A 51 12.74 -4.88 5.04
CA VAL A 51 14.05 -5.53 4.89
C VAL A 51 15.20 -4.54 5.03
N LEU A 52 15.08 -3.37 4.37
CA LEU A 52 16.10 -2.33 4.43
C LEU A 52 16.28 -1.80 5.86
N ALA A 53 15.18 -1.57 6.57
CA ALA A 53 15.21 -1.08 7.95
C ALA A 53 15.94 -2.06 8.87
N LEU A 54 15.69 -3.35 8.71
CA LEU A 54 16.33 -4.39 9.50
C LEU A 54 17.83 -4.54 9.14
N ALA A 55 18.13 -4.63 7.86
CA ALA A 55 19.50 -4.83 7.38
C ALA A 55 20.44 -3.65 7.69
N LEU A 56 19.92 -2.43 7.65
CA LEU A 56 20.66 -1.21 7.93
C LEU A 56 20.54 -0.74 9.38
N ASN A 57 19.82 -1.50 10.22
CA ASN A 57 19.56 -1.16 11.62
C ASN A 57 19.05 0.28 11.79
N LEU A 58 18.02 0.64 10.99
CA LEU A 58 17.47 1.99 11.01
C LEU A 58 16.77 2.29 12.34
N ASP A 59 16.88 3.54 12.77
CA ASP A 59 16.18 4.04 13.96
C ASP A 59 14.65 3.90 13.81
N ALA A 60 13.95 3.71 14.92
CA ALA A 60 12.49 3.59 14.96
C ALA A 60 11.76 4.78 14.33
N ASN A 61 12.38 5.95 14.31
CA ASN A 61 11.85 7.15 13.67
C ASN A 61 11.62 6.97 12.15
N TYR A 62 12.49 6.22 11.47
CA TYR A 62 12.28 5.88 10.05
C TYR A 62 11.06 4.97 9.86
N THR A 63 10.82 4.06 10.80
CA THR A 63 9.61 3.21 10.77
C THR A 63 8.34 4.03 10.93
N LEU A 64 8.35 5.02 11.83
CA LEU A 64 7.23 5.95 11.99
C LEU A 64 6.98 6.77 10.73
N LEU A 65 8.04 7.28 10.12
CA LEU A 65 7.92 8.10 8.91
C LEU A 65 7.42 7.28 7.71
N VAL A 66 8.05 6.14 7.43
CA VAL A 66 7.82 5.38 6.19
C VAL A 66 6.72 4.34 6.37
N ALA A 67 6.85 3.44 7.34
CA ALA A 67 5.89 2.33 7.47
C ALA A 67 4.56 2.80 8.02
N THR A 68 4.55 3.43 9.20
CA THR A 68 3.32 3.85 9.87
C THR A 68 2.72 5.09 9.21
N GLY A 69 3.52 6.13 9.00
CA GLY A 69 3.06 7.39 8.42
C GLY A 69 2.73 7.25 6.93
N PHE A 70 3.75 7.06 6.10
CA PHE A 70 3.56 7.05 4.65
C PHE A 70 2.72 5.85 4.19
N CYS A 71 3.19 4.62 4.38
CA CYS A 71 2.48 3.44 3.89
C CYS A 71 1.09 3.30 4.53
N GLY A 72 0.98 3.56 5.84
CA GLY A 72 -0.29 3.49 6.56
C GLY A 72 -1.34 4.48 6.07
N SER A 73 -0.94 5.65 5.57
CA SER A 73 -1.84 6.66 5.01
C SER A 73 -2.02 6.54 3.50
N PHE A 74 -1.07 5.96 2.80
CA PHE A 74 -1.12 5.75 1.36
C PHE A 74 -2.07 4.61 0.98
N THR A 75 -2.03 3.49 1.69
CA THR A 75 -2.93 2.34 1.49
C THR A 75 -4.29 2.57 2.15
N THR A 76 -5.33 1.87 1.69
CA THR A 76 -6.67 2.05 2.24
C THR A 76 -7.53 0.79 2.15
N MET A 77 -7.90 0.25 3.30
CA MET A 77 -8.88 -0.83 3.41
C MET A 77 -10.31 -0.29 3.29
N SER A 78 -10.59 0.90 3.81
CA SER A 78 -11.95 1.47 3.80
C SER A 78 -12.43 1.81 2.40
N SER A 79 -11.55 2.34 1.54
CA SER A 79 -11.90 2.59 0.14
C SER A 79 -12.13 1.29 -0.64
N PHE A 80 -11.31 0.27 -0.38
CA PHE A 80 -11.53 -1.08 -0.94
C PHE A 80 -12.88 -1.65 -0.51
N ALA A 81 -13.24 -1.54 0.76
CA ALA A 81 -14.52 -2.00 1.28
C ALA A 81 -15.70 -1.26 0.62
N LEU A 82 -15.58 0.07 0.46
CA LEU A 82 -16.59 0.87 -0.20
C LEU A 82 -16.78 0.48 -1.67
N GLU A 83 -15.68 0.34 -2.43
CA GLU A 83 -15.74 -0.11 -3.83
C GLU A 83 -16.40 -1.50 -3.95
N THR A 84 -16.02 -2.42 -3.06
CA THR A 84 -16.60 -3.77 -3.03
C THR A 84 -18.10 -3.72 -2.75
N SER A 85 -18.53 -2.91 -1.78
CA SER A 85 -19.95 -2.68 -1.49
C SER A 85 -20.70 -2.12 -2.69
N ASN A 86 -20.12 -1.14 -3.38
CA ASN A 86 -20.73 -0.56 -4.58
C ASN A 86 -20.90 -1.59 -5.71
N LEU A 87 -19.96 -2.52 -5.86
CA LEU A 87 -20.08 -3.63 -6.80
C LEU A 87 -21.18 -4.60 -6.39
N MET A 88 -21.38 -4.84 -5.10
CA MET A 88 -22.48 -5.66 -4.57
C MET A 88 -23.84 -5.00 -4.86
N ASP A 89 -23.96 -3.70 -4.60
CA ASP A 89 -25.18 -2.95 -4.87
C ASP A 89 -25.55 -2.95 -6.36
N GLY A 90 -24.55 -2.98 -7.24
CA GLY A 90 -24.71 -3.14 -8.68
C GLY A 90 -24.94 -4.59 -9.14
N SER A 91 -25.08 -5.54 -8.23
CA SER A 91 -25.23 -6.98 -8.52
C SER A 91 -24.10 -7.56 -9.38
N ARG A 92 -22.88 -7.01 -9.27
CA ARG A 92 -21.69 -7.44 -10.03
C ARG A 92 -20.84 -8.39 -9.20
N PHE A 93 -21.39 -9.51 -8.77
CA PHE A 93 -20.76 -10.42 -7.82
C PHE A 93 -19.44 -11.06 -8.33
N ASN A 94 -19.30 -11.26 -9.64
CA ASN A 94 -18.05 -11.69 -10.23
C ASN A 94 -16.93 -10.67 -10.01
N LEU A 95 -17.24 -9.37 -10.13
CA LEU A 95 -16.29 -8.30 -9.85
C LEU A 95 -16.03 -8.12 -8.35
N VAL A 96 -17.01 -8.39 -7.51
CA VAL A 96 -16.83 -8.43 -6.04
C VAL A 96 -15.75 -9.43 -5.67
N ILE A 97 -15.88 -10.67 -6.13
CA ILE A 97 -14.91 -11.74 -5.87
C ILE A 97 -13.54 -11.37 -6.43
N LEU A 98 -13.49 -10.87 -7.67
CA LEU A 98 -12.25 -10.47 -8.32
C LEU A 98 -11.58 -9.32 -7.57
N ASN A 99 -12.34 -8.31 -7.11
CA ASN A 99 -11.80 -7.17 -6.36
C ASN A 99 -11.18 -7.61 -5.02
N ILE A 100 -11.85 -8.54 -4.33
CA ILE A 100 -11.33 -9.09 -3.06
C ILE A 100 -10.03 -9.87 -3.32
N ILE A 101 -10.04 -10.80 -4.27
CA ILE A 101 -8.87 -11.62 -4.58
C ILE A 101 -7.71 -10.74 -5.06
N ALA A 102 -7.98 -9.78 -5.94
CA ALA A 102 -6.95 -8.88 -6.47
C ALA A 102 -6.34 -8.01 -5.36
N ASN A 103 -7.15 -7.33 -4.55
CA ASN A 103 -6.64 -6.48 -3.48
C ASN A 103 -5.84 -7.28 -2.43
N VAL A 104 -6.38 -8.39 -1.95
CA VAL A 104 -5.69 -9.22 -0.94
C VAL A 104 -4.49 -9.94 -1.55
N GLY A 105 -4.69 -10.64 -2.68
CA GLY A 105 -3.65 -11.47 -3.29
C GLY A 105 -2.50 -10.67 -3.86
N LEU A 106 -2.77 -9.63 -4.64
CA LEU A 106 -1.72 -8.80 -5.25
C LEU A 106 -1.00 -7.94 -4.22
N SER A 107 -1.68 -7.44 -3.20
CA SER A 107 -1.02 -6.68 -2.12
C SER A 107 -0.09 -7.57 -1.29
N LEU A 108 -0.54 -8.76 -0.93
CA LEU A 108 0.31 -9.73 -0.23
C LEU A 108 1.49 -10.15 -1.11
N GLY A 109 1.25 -10.47 -2.37
CA GLY A 109 2.29 -10.81 -3.34
C GLY A 109 3.29 -9.67 -3.55
N ALA A 110 2.82 -8.42 -3.62
CA ALA A 110 3.65 -7.24 -3.74
C ALA A 110 4.53 -7.03 -2.49
N LEU A 111 3.98 -7.23 -1.29
CA LEU A 111 4.76 -7.14 -0.05
C LEU A 111 5.88 -8.20 -0.03
N ILE A 112 5.55 -9.43 -0.36
CA ILE A 112 6.53 -10.53 -0.45
C ILE A 112 7.58 -10.20 -1.53
N GLY A 113 7.16 -9.72 -2.69
CA GLY A 113 8.05 -9.29 -3.77
C GLY A 113 9.01 -8.17 -3.33
N GLY A 114 8.52 -7.18 -2.60
CA GLY A 114 9.34 -6.12 -2.02
C GLY A 114 10.39 -6.67 -1.05
N ARG A 115 10.02 -7.63 -0.21
CA ARG A 115 10.96 -8.32 0.69
C ARG A 115 12.02 -9.13 -0.06
N VAL A 116 11.61 -9.86 -1.08
CA VAL A 116 12.55 -10.64 -1.91
C VAL A 116 13.56 -9.73 -2.60
N ILE A 117 13.10 -8.65 -3.21
CA ILE A 117 13.98 -7.66 -3.86
C ILE A 117 14.89 -6.98 -2.83
N GLY A 118 14.36 -6.60 -1.68
CA GLY A 118 15.15 -6.01 -0.60
C GLY A 118 16.26 -6.92 -0.13
N ASN A 119 15.99 -8.20 0.09
CA ASN A 119 16.98 -9.20 0.46
C ASN A 119 18.05 -9.40 -0.63
N ALA A 120 17.62 -9.44 -1.90
CA ALA A 120 18.56 -9.59 -3.02
C ALA A 120 19.50 -8.38 -3.17
N VAL A 121 18.98 -7.17 -2.94
CA VAL A 121 19.79 -5.94 -2.95
C VAL A 121 20.77 -5.93 -1.77
N MET A 122 20.31 -6.22 -0.57
CA MET A 122 21.15 -6.21 0.63
C MET A 122 22.26 -7.28 0.57
N SER A 123 21.96 -8.46 0.05
CA SER A 123 22.95 -9.53 -0.09
C SER A 123 24.09 -9.20 -1.07
N ARG A 124 23.89 -8.22 -1.96
CA ARG A 124 24.93 -7.74 -2.88
C ARG A 124 25.73 -6.56 -2.33
N LEU A 125 25.16 -5.84 -1.36
CA LEU A 125 25.78 -4.64 -0.79
C LEU A 125 26.54 -4.93 0.51
N LEU A 126 26.14 -5.95 1.22
CA LEU A 126 26.74 -6.38 2.50
C LEU A 126 27.44 -7.72 2.35
#